data_43944d497e15fe31b09729aaba36159a
#
_entry.id   43944d497e15fe31b09729aaba36159a
#
_cell.length_a   1.000
_cell.length_b   1.000
_cell.length_c   1.000
_cell.angle_alpha   90.00
_cell.angle_beta   90.00
_cell.angle_gamma   90.00
#
_symmetry.space_group_name_H-M   'P 1'
#
loop_
_entity.id
_entity.type
_entity.pdbx_description
1 polymer ?
#
loop_
_entity_poly.entity_id
_entity_poly.type
_entity_poly.pdbx_seq_one_letter_code
_entity_poly.pdbx_strand_id
1 'polypeptide(L)'
;MNRRMQKRRALRRGFTLMEVLLVLVILVVLAGFAIRNLGGALEGAKKQQAKVMMGILSTSLKEYQLQVGTLPSNLEALYQQPSDLADPGLWVQKLDKPVPADPWGKPYEYKLNGSSFEIRSVGPDGQSGTADDITS
;
A
#
# COMPACT_ATOMS: atom_id res chain seq x y z
N MET A 1 -72.96 -12.30 -33.29
CA MET A 1 -71.84 -11.40 -33.75
C MET A 1 -70.61 -11.62 -32.89
N ASN A 2 -69.80 -12.62 -33.29
CA ASN A 2 -68.58 -13.03 -32.46
C ASN A 2 -67.33 -12.38 -33.01
N ARG A 3 -66.82 -11.34 -32.35
CA ARG A 3 -65.52 -10.79 -32.64
C ARG A 3 -64.42 -11.68 -31.99
N ARG A 4 -63.75 -12.51 -32.80
CA ARG A 4 -62.56 -13.24 -32.39
C ARG A 4 -61.43 -12.25 -32.21
N MET A 5 -60.99 -12.00 -30.95
CA MET A 5 -59.77 -11.30 -30.64
C MET A 5 -58.55 -12.13 -31.08
N GLN A 6 -57.91 -11.71 -32.14
CA GLN A 6 -56.60 -12.26 -32.52
C GLN A 6 -55.55 -11.78 -31.52
N LYS A 7 -55.06 -12.67 -30.66
CA LYS A 7 -53.88 -12.44 -29.84
C LYS A 7 -52.66 -12.33 -30.77
N ARG A 8 -52.15 -11.12 -30.94
CA ARG A 8 -50.83 -10.90 -31.56
C ARG A 8 -49.78 -11.60 -30.74
N ARG A 9 -49.18 -12.68 -31.24
CA ARG A 9 -48.00 -13.31 -30.67
C ARG A 9 -46.82 -12.35 -30.85
N ALA A 10 -46.32 -11.76 -29.76
CA ALA A 10 -45.08 -11.02 -29.77
C ALA A 10 -43.97 -12.01 -30.14
N LEU A 11 -43.34 -11.79 -31.28
CA LEU A 11 -42.13 -12.51 -31.69
C LEU A 11 -41.04 -12.22 -30.67
N ARG A 12 -40.67 -13.18 -29.84
CA ARG A 12 -39.49 -13.11 -28.99
C ARG A 12 -38.27 -13.11 -29.91
N ARG A 13 -37.64 -11.97 -30.05
CA ARG A 13 -36.34 -11.87 -30.72
C ARG A 13 -35.33 -12.66 -29.89
N GLY A 14 -34.83 -13.76 -30.41
CA GLY A 14 -33.72 -14.51 -29.84
C GLY A 14 -32.41 -13.79 -30.14
N PHE A 15 -31.45 -13.86 -29.21
CA PHE A 15 -30.09 -13.38 -29.42
C PHE A 15 -29.43 -14.18 -30.56
N THR A 16 -28.70 -13.47 -31.42
CA THR A 16 -27.93 -14.11 -32.48
C THR A 16 -26.54 -14.55 -31.92
N LEU A 17 -26.01 -15.65 -32.44
CA LEU A 17 -24.66 -16.10 -32.10
C LEU A 17 -23.60 -14.99 -32.33
N MET A 18 -23.80 -14.22 -33.40
CA MET A 18 -22.93 -13.10 -33.78
C MET A 18 -22.94 -11.95 -32.74
N GLU A 19 -24.10 -11.67 -32.14
CA GLU A 19 -24.26 -10.64 -31.11
C GLU A 19 -23.54 -11.02 -29.83
N VAL A 20 -23.61 -12.28 -29.40
CA VAL A 20 -22.89 -12.80 -28.23
C VAL A 20 -21.39 -12.78 -28.49
N LEU A 21 -20.94 -13.17 -29.69
CA LEU A 21 -19.54 -13.19 -30.06
C LEU A 21 -18.95 -11.78 -30.09
N LEU A 22 -19.69 -10.80 -30.62
CA LEU A 22 -19.29 -9.38 -30.61
C LEU A 22 -19.12 -8.85 -29.18
N VAL A 23 -20.08 -9.13 -28.30
CA VAL A 23 -20.00 -8.71 -26.89
C VAL A 23 -18.78 -9.33 -26.19
N LEU A 24 -18.50 -10.62 -26.41
CA LEU A 24 -17.32 -11.27 -25.85
C LEU A 24 -16.02 -10.63 -26.31
N VAL A 25 -15.90 -10.29 -27.61
CA VAL A 25 -14.71 -9.60 -28.13
C VAL A 25 -14.53 -8.23 -27.46
N ILE A 26 -15.60 -7.45 -27.33
CA ILE A 26 -15.55 -6.14 -26.67
C ILE A 26 -15.13 -6.31 -25.21
N LEU A 27 -15.69 -7.28 -24.48
CA LEU A 27 -15.33 -7.55 -23.08
C LEU A 27 -13.85 -7.93 -22.92
N VAL A 28 -13.30 -8.76 -23.82
CA VAL A 28 -11.88 -9.14 -23.79
C VAL A 28 -10.98 -7.92 -24.00
N VAL A 29 -11.31 -7.05 -24.95
CA VAL A 29 -10.57 -5.82 -25.21
C VAL A 29 -10.61 -4.89 -24.00
N LEU A 30 -11.79 -4.66 -23.42
CA LEU A 30 -11.96 -3.82 -22.23
C LEU A 30 -11.24 -4.39 -21.02
N ALA A 31 -11.26 -5.71 -20.82
CA ALA A 31 -10.52 -6.38 -19.73
C ALA A 31 -9.02 -6.17 -19.88
N GLY A 32 -8.48 -6.25 -21.10
CA GLY A 32 -7.06 -5.98 -21.36
C GLY A 32 -6.63 -4.55 -21.00
N PHE A 33 -7.46 -3.55 -21.31
CA PHE A 33 -7.23 -2.16 -20.88
C PHE A 33 -7.31 -1.97 -19.36
N ALA A 34 -8.29 -2.61 -18.71
CA ALA A 34 -8.46 -2.51 -17.27
C ALA A 34 -7.24 -3.05 -16.50
N ILE A 35 -6.74 -4.24 -16.86
CA ILE A 35 -5.59 -4.87 -16.22
C ILE A 35 -4.33 -3.98 -16.33
N ARG A 36 -4.10 -3.37 -17.45
CA ARG A 36 -2.92 -2.52 -17.69
C ARG A 36 -2.92 -1.25 -16.84
N ASN A 37 -4.07 -0.63 -16.63
CA ASN A 37 -4.20 0.59 -15.81
C ASN A 37 -4.20 0.29 -14.30
N LEU A 38 -4.69 -0.86 -13.89
CA LEU A 38 -4.76 -1.24 -12.47
C LEU A 38 -3.37 -1.42 -11.84
N GLY A 39 -2.41 -1.98 -12.58
CA GLY A 39 -1.05 -2.23 -12.08
C GLY A 39 -0.35 -0.95 -11.62
N GLY A 40 -0.41 0.12 -12.42
CA GLY A 40 0.19 1.40 -12.07
C GLY A 40 -0.47 2.10 -10.87
N ALA A 41 -1.80 1.99 -10.77
CA ALA A 41 -2.55 2.56 -9.66
C ALA A 41 -2.22 1.84 -8.32
N LEU A 42 -2.08 0.52 -8.35
CA LEU A 42 -1.70 -0.28 -7.18
C LEU A 42 -0.28 0.05 -6.70
N GLU A 43 0.68 0.18 -7.62
CA GLU A 43 2.05 0.59 -7.26
C GLU A 43 2.07 2.02 -6.69
N GLY A 44 1.31 2.94 -7.25
CA GLY A 44 1.15 4.28 -6.70
C GLY A 44 0.60 4.27 -5.27
N ALA A 45 -0.43 3.45 -5.01
CA ALA A 45 -1.01 3.28 -3.69
C ALA A 45 -0.01 2.69 -2.68
N LYS A 46 0.78 1.68 -3.06
CA LYS A 46 1.83 1.10 -2.23
C LYS A 46 2.91 2.12 -1.88
N LYS A 47 3.39 2.90 -2.86
CA LYS A 47 4.36 3.97 -2.62
C LYS A 47 3.82 5.01 -1.62
N GLN A 48 2.56 5.39 -1.75
CA GLN A 48 1.93 6.31 -0.82
C GLN A 48 1.81 5.71 0.58
N GLN A 49 1.44 4.44 0.71
CA GLN A 49 1.38 3.73 2.00
C GLN A 49 2.75 3.69 2.67
N ALA A 50 3.83 3.38 1.94
CA ALA A 50 5.18 3.42 2.46
C ALA A 50 5.57 4.81 2.99
N LYS A 51 5.28 5.88 2.24
CA LYS A 51 5.52 7.27 2.67
C LYS A 51 4.77 7.63 3.94
N VAL A 52 3.51 7.25 4.05
CA VAL A 52 2.70 7.50 5.27
C VAL A 52 3.33 6.80 6.47
N MET A 53 3.72 5.53 6.32
CA MET A 53 4.36 4.79 7.42
C MET A 53 5.70 5.40 7.82
N MET A 54 6.53 5.78 6.86
CA MET A 54 7.80 6.48 7.15
C MET A 54 7.55 7.82 7.86
N GLY A 55 6.49 8.55 7.53
CA GLY A 55 6.07 9.76 8.24
C GLY A 55 5.73 9.49 9.71
N ILE A 56 4.98 8.41 9.98
CA ILE A 56 4.66 7.97 11.36
C ILE A 56 5.95 7.62 12.11
N LEU A 57 6.84 6.82 11.51
CA LEU A 57 8.11 6.45 12.11
C LEU A 57 8.99 7.67 12.40
N SER A 58 9.08 8.61 11.45
CA SER A 58 9.83 9.86 11.62
C SER A 58 9.30 10.69 12.78
N THR A 59 7.98 10.79 12.93
CA THR A 59 7.37 11.50 14.06
C THR A 59 7.69 10.80 15.37
N SER A 60 7.52 9.49 15.45
CA SER A 60 7.83 8.69 16.64
C SER A 60 9.30 8.77 17.05
N LEU A 61 10.24 8.79 16.09
CA LEU A 61 11.67 8.96 16.35
C LEU A 61 12.00 10.35 16.90
N LYS A 62 11.39 11.39 16.38
CA LYS A 62 11.55 12.78 16.89
C LYS A 62 10.99 12.90 18.31
N GLU A 63 9.84 12.30 18.59
CA GLU A 63 9.27 12.27 19.94
C GLU A 63 10.15 11.49 20.90
N TYR A 64 10.72 10.35 20.47
CA TYR A 64 11.68 9.60 21.26
C TYR A 64 12.91 10.47 21.57
N GLN A 65 13.48 11.14 20.57
CA GLN A 65 14.64 12.03 20.74
C GLN A 65 14.34 13.18 21.71
N LEU A 66 13.14 13.77 21.67
CA LEU A 66 12.76 14.83 22.60
C LEU A 66 12.67 14.35 24.04
N GLN A 67 12.27 13.11 24.26
CA GLN A 67 12.13 12.54 25.61
C GLN A 67 13.45 12.00 26.18
N VAL A 68 14.19 11.25 25.38
CA VAL A 68 15.41 10.55 25.79
C VAL A 68 16.67 11.41 25.59
N GLY A 69 16.58 12.42 24.71
CA GLY A 69 17.70 13.29 24.35
C GLY A 69 18.55 12.80 23.19
N THR A 70 18.41 11.52 22.80
CA THR A 70 19.15 10.91 21.70
C THR A 70 18.23 10.09 20.80
N LEU A 71 18.63 9.86 19.55
CA LEU A 71 17.96 8.95 18.66
C LEU A 71 18.25 7.49 19.06
N PRO A 72 17.29 6.57 18.88
CA PRO A 72 17.52 5.17 19.19
C PRO A 72 18.43 4.50 18.16
N SER A 73 19.10 3.41 18.55
CA SER A 73 19.97 2.63 17.66
C SER A 73 19.22 1.85 16.58
N ASN A 74 17.95 1.52 16.84
CA ASN A 74 17.09 0.77 15.93
C ASN A 74 15.61 1.16 16.12
N LEU A 75 14.77 0.72 15.19
CA LEU A 75 13.30 0.99 15.25
C LEU A 75 12.59 0.20 16.33
N GLU A 76 13.18 -0.86 16.87
CA GLU A 76 12.59 -1.67 17.94
C GLU A 76 12.38 -0.85 19.21
N ALA A 77 13.25 0.12 19.47
CA ALA A 77 13.14 1.04 20.58
C ALA A 77 11.83 1.86 20.61
N LEU A 78 11.09 1.91 19.52
CA LEU A 78 9.80 2.60 19.44
C LEU A 78 8.65 1.80 20.09
N TYR A 79 8.77 0.47 20.15
CA TYR A 79 7.73 -0.39 20.73
C TYR A 79 8.23 -1.27 21.87
N GLN A 80 9.54 -1.44 22.05
CA GLN A 80 10.16 -2.20 23.13
C GLN A 80 11.25 -1.38 23.78
N GLN A 81 11.24 -1.33 25.11
CA GLN A 81 12.23 -0.57 25.87
C GLN A 81 13.66 -1.13 25.65
N PRO A 82 14.62 -0.30 25.20
CA PRO A 82 16.00 -0.73 25.08
C PRO A 82 16.62 -1.03 26.45
N SER A 83 17.44 -2.08 26.52
CA SER A 83 18.13 -2.48 27.74
C SER A 83 19.36 -1.62 28.07
N ASP A 84 19.86 -0.90 27.09
CA ASP A 84 21.06 -0.05 27.16
C ASP A 84 20.77 1.44 27.41
N LEU A 85 19.53 1.76 27.77
CA LEU A 85 19.13 3.13 28.02
C LEU A 85 19.74 3.64 29.35
N ALA A 86 20.35 4.81 29.30
CA ALA A 86 20.98 5.42 30.47
C ALA A 86 19.98 5.73 31.58
N ASP A 87 18.76 6.16 31.23
CA ASP A 87 17.64 6.36 32.14
C ASP A 87 16.39 5.67 31.59
N PRO A 88 16.08 4.45 32.06
CA PRO A 88 14.87 3.73 31.62
C PRO A 88 13.55 4.45 31.91
N GLY A 89 13.53 5.36 32.88
CA GLY A 89 12.34 6.13 33.24
C GLY A 89 11.93 7.17 32.19
N LEU A 90 12.82 7.55 31.30
CA LEU A 90 12.52 8.48 30.21
C LEU A 90 11.85 7.79 29.01
N TRP A 91 11.92 6.47 28.96
CA TRP A 91 11.34 5.75 27.83
C TRP A 91 9.81 5.67 27.91
N VAL A 92 9.17 6.02 26.82
CA VAL A 92 7.71 5.87 26.63
C VAL A 92 7.47 5.18 25.32
N GLN A 93 6.68 4.13 25.32
CA GLN A 93 6.28 3.40 24.14
C GLN A 93 5.63 4.34 23.10
N LYS A 94 6.11 4.32 21.87
CA LYS A 94 5.61 5.15 20.77
C LYS A 94 4.70 4.38 19.83
N LEU A 95 4.94 3.08 19.69
CA LEU A 95 4.17 2.18 18.84
C LEU A 95 3.64 1.02 19.68
N ASP A 96 2.37 0.68 19.50
CA ASP A 96 1.73 -0.44 20.20
C ASP A 96 2.18 -1.82 19.68
N LYS A 97 2.76 -1.85 18.48
CA LYS A 97 3.16 -3.07 17.78
C LYS A 97 4.51 -2.88 17.09
N PRO A 98 5.22 -3.98 16.79
CA PRO A 98 6.40 -3.95 15.94
C PRO A 98 6.13 -3.21 14.63
N VAL A 99 7.16 -2.55 14.12
CA VAL A 99 7.09 -1.87 12.82
C VAL A 99 6.71 -2.89 11.74
N PRO A 100 5.61 -2.69 11.02
CA PRO A 100 5.21 -3.62 9.96
C PRO A 100 6.19 -3.57 8.80
N ALA A 101 6.23 -4.63 7.99
CA ALA A 101 6.92 -4.61 6.72
C ALA A 101 6.34 -3.54 5.78
N ASP A 102 7.14 -3.10 4.84
CA ASP A 102 6.69 -2.22 3.78
C ASP A 102 5.66 -2.92 2.84
N PRO A 103 4.99 -2.20 1.94
CA PRO A 103 3.97 -2.78 1.07
C PRO A 103 4.47 -3.87 0.10
N TRP A 104 5.77 -4.06 -0.02
CA TRP A 104 6.42 -5.13 -0.80
C TRP A 104 6.93 -6.27 0.07
N GLY A 105 6.69 -6.20 1.41
CA GLY A 105 7.03 -7.27 2.36
C GLY A 105 8.46 -7.21 2.90
N LYS A 106 9.15 -6.08 2.73
CA LYS A 106 10.50 -5.86 3.26
C LYS A 106 10.48 -4.99 4.52
N PRO A 107 11.44 -5.16 5.44
CA PRO A 107 11.56 -4.25 6.58
C PRO A 107 12.00 -2.86 6.12
N TYR A 108 11.57 -1.82 6.83
CA TYR A 108 12.11 -0.47 6.66
C TYR A 108 13.55 -0.44 7.17
N GLU A 109 14.43 0.11 6.33
CA GLU A 109 15.82 0.37 6.72
C GLU A 109 15.89 1.65 7.54
N TYR A 110 16.65 1.62 8.63
CA TYR A 110 16.89 2.77 9.49
C TYR A 110 18.38 3.02 9.61
N LYS A 111 18.79 4.25 9.34
CA LYS A 111 20.20 4.64 9.38
C LYS A 111 20.37 5.92 10.18
N LEU A 112 21.27 5.88 11.16
CA LEU A 112 21.69 7.05 11.91
C LEU A 112 22.79 7.79 11.16
N ASN A 113 22.65 9.12 11.09
CA ASN A 113 23.65 10.03 10.54
C ASN A 113 23.95 11.14 11.57
N GLY A 114 24.68 10.79 12.63
CA GLY A 114 24.94 11.70 13.75
C GLY A 114 23.66 12.05 14.52
N SER A 115 23.24 13.30 14.47
CA SER A 115 21.99 13.79 15.11
C SER A 115 20.76 13.69 14.20
N SER A 116 20.90 13.16 13.00
CA SER A 116 19.82 12.94 12.04
C SER A 116 19.65 11.45 11.74
N PHE A 117 18.56 11.11 11.09
CA PHE A 117 18.27 9.74 10.67
C PHE A 117 17.70 9.74 9.26
N GLU A 118 17.79 8.60 8.62
CA GLU A 118 17.15 8.28 7.35
C GLU A 118 16.32 7.01 7.51
N ILE A 119 15.09 7.02 7.02
CA ILE A 119 14.26 5.83 6.89
C ILE A 119 14.07 5.57 5.41
N ARG A 120 14.18 4.30 5.01
CA ARG A 120 14.09 3.88 3.62
C ARG A 120 13.23 2.63 3.48
N SER A 121 12.41 2.60 2.45
CA SER A 121 11.83 1.38 1.90
C SER A 121 12.53 1.07 0.59
N VAL A 122 12.93 -0.18 0.39
CA VAL A 122 13.64 -0.65 -0.82
C VAL A 122 12.74 -0.76 -2.05
N GLY A 123 11.44 -0.47 -1.90
CA GLY A 123 10.51 -0.43 -3.02
C GLY A 123 10.22 -1.80 -3.66
N PRO A 124 9.67 -1.78 -4.89
CA PRO A 124 9.19 -2.99 -5.57
C PRO A 124 10.28 -3.97 -6.01
N ASP A 125 11.51 -3.50 -6.27
CA ASP A 125 12.60 -4.38 -6.68
C ASP A 125 13.30 -5.09 -5.50
N GLY A 126 13.03 -4.64 -4.26
CA GLY A 126 13.55 -5.21 -3.04
C GLY A 126 15.07 -5.05 -2.85
N GLN A 127 15.70 -4.12 -3.58
CA GLN A 127 17.13 -3.85 -3.54
C GLN A 127 17.38 -2.43 -3.03
N SER A 128 18.26 -2.30 -2.03
CA SER A 128 18.66 -1.00 -1.48
C SER A 128 19.63 -0.29 -2.41
N GLY A 129 19.48 1.01 -2.56
CA GLY A 129 20.35 1.85 -3.38
C GLY A 129 19.91 2.00 -4.83
N THR A 130 18.67 1.66 -5.16
CA THR A 130 18.11 1.78 -6.52
C THR A 130 17.22 3.02 -6.66
N ALA A 131 16.81 3.29 -7.91
CA ALA A 131 15.88 4.40 -8.21
C ALA A 131 14.46 4.17 -7.65
N ASP A 132 14.15 2.95 -7.23
CA ASP A 132 12.86 2.54 -6.69
C ASP A 132 12.75 2.76 -5.18
N ASP A 133 13.88 3.09 -4.52
CA ASP A 133 13.93 3.40 -3.10
C ASP A 133 13.02 4.60 -2.76
N ILE A 134 12.34 4.49 -1.65
CA ILE A 134 11.55 5.58 -1.08
C ILE A 134 12.21 5.99 0.23
N THR A 135 12.67 7.23 0.30
CA THR A 135 13.35 7.79 1.49
C THR A 135 12.49 8.85 2.17
N SER A 136 12.67 9.00 3.49
CA SER A 136 11.99 10.02 4.32
C SER A 136 12.70 11.37 4.23
#